data_8c1a9ad99df064a500a2e2f0de56986c
#
_entry.id   8c1a9ad99df064a500a2e2f0de56986c
#
_cell.length_a   1.000
_cell.length_b   1.000
_cell.length_c   1.000
_cell.angle_alpha   90.00
_cell.angle_beta   90.00
_cell.angle_gamma   90.00
#
_symmetry.space_group_name_H-M   'P 1'
#
loop_
_entity.id
_entity.type
_entity.pdbx_description
1 polymer ?
#
loop_
_entity_poly.entity_id
_entity_poly.type
_entity_poly.pdbx_seq_one_letter_code
_entity_poly.pdbx_strand_id
1 'polypeptide(L)'
;MDLKRSLFWVLLIVTNNGYAQTSTFNDVAPILYKNCTNCHRPGGGAPFSMLSFNAISPWTTSMVHALQHGEMPPWGADTSYMHFVNERPITQSDKSALLNWIYDGALEGNPALLPPAPTYPMYQLKGVPDTVIQMTLFKSNAAYDDAYNTLVVPLNLGQIRYIRALEIVPSDPSLIHHSVVTADTLGQITVDTSGSALSISGDIGIGTWAPGSMPIVYPNDPELKMGIELPANGEIAMNIHTPKGTSGQWIDIKIRLYLYPENEAGIRPVYDFVPLQYWSNNFRIQAGQIKTFSVEEDAPQQPISIFSAFPHSHQICTEILNYAYQPQTNDTIPLIKIDRWDFEHQEYYYFRNLVKIPPSYKFHADHTYDNTSLNHHNPFSPPQLITVGFATDDEMLFDGFQYIDYQIGDELIDIDSILKSDPLINYLSVEERSPQYVTTSLVMPNPVEQKATINFYPPLVNQESHVLRLFNSRGEQIQIDYHHLNGAIEISRSTISSGVYFYEVVTDKDVRIVSGRIVFS
;
A
#
# COMPACT_ATOMS: atom_id res chain seq x y z
N MET A 1 27.04 -40.50 -79.05
CA MET A 1 27.06 -39.03 -78.95
C MET A 1 25.93 -38.66 -77.96
N ASP A 2 26.26 -38.65 -76.66
CA ASP A 2 25.30 -38.39 -75.59
C ASP A 2 25.63 -37.08 -74.90
N LEU A 3 24.73 -36.13 -75.03
CA LEU A 3 24.83 -34.79 -74.40
C LEU A 3 24.26 -34.90 -73.02
N LYS A 4 25.09 -34.94 -72.00
CA LYS A 4 24.66 -34.80 -70.58
C LYS A 4 24.32 -33.33 -70.31
N ARG A 5 23.03 -33.03 -70.10
CA ARG A 5 22.53 -31.77 -69.56
C ARG A 5 22.72 -31.75 -68.02
N SER A 6 23.66 -30.95 -67.52
CA SER A 6 23.83 -30.61 -66.12
C SER A 6 22.84 -29.53 -65.75
N LEU A 7 21.86 -29.86 -64.87
CA LEU A 7 20.95 -28.88 -64.26
C LEU A 7 21.67 -28.29 -63.03
N PHE A 8 21.98 -27.00 -63.09
CA PHE A 8 22.46 -26.23 -61.94
C PHE A 8 21.24 -25.76 -61.15
N TRP A 9 21.06 -26.32 -59.94
CA TRP A 9 20.11 -25.79 -58.94
C TRP A 9 20.79 -24.62 -58.23
N VAL A 10 20.31 -23.38 -58.45
CA VAL A 10 20.65 -22.22 -57.63
C VAL A 10 19.78 -22.24 -56.38
N LEU A 11 20.40 -22.61 -55.25
CA LEU A 11 19.76 -22.53 -53.95
C LEU A 11 19.71 -21.05 -53.53
N LEU A 12 18.56 -20.38 -53.68
CA LEU A 12 18.31 -19.08 -53.09
C LEU A 12 18.19 -19.23 -51.58
N ILE A 13 19.27 -18.96 -50.84
CA ILE A 13 19.20 -18.80 -49.38
C ILE A 13 18.56 -17.43 -49.12
N VAL A 14 17.24 -17.43 -48.85
CA VAL A 14 16.54 -16.28 -48.29
C VAL A 14 16.97 -16.21 -46.83
N THR A 15 17.97 -15.38 -46.53
CA THR A 15 18.25 -15.00 -45.14
C THR A 15 17.10 -14.11 -44.67
N ASN A 16 16.17 -14.69 -43.95
CA ASN A 16 15.25 -13.93 -43.13
C ASN A 16 16.07 -13.25 -42.03
N ASN A 17 16.53 -12.04 -42.29
CA ASN A 17 16.95 -11.13 -41.25
C ASN A 17 15.68 -10.73 -40.49
N GLY A 18 15.22 -11.56 -39.57
CA GLY A 18 14.28 -11.15 -38.57
C GLY A 18 14.98 -10.06 -37.75
N TYR A 19 14.70 -8.80 -38.08
CA TYR A 19 14.98 -7.72 -37.14
C TYR A 19 14.19 -8.04 -35.89
N ALA A 20 14.87 -8.39 -34.80
CA ALA A 20 14.23 -8.43 -33.48
C ALA A 20 13.60 -7.05 -33.30
N GLN A 21 12.28 -7.00 -33.17
CA GLN A 21 11.56 -5.76 -32.93
C GLN A 21 12.03 -5.26 -31.57
N THR A 22 12.74 -4.14 -31.55
CA THR A 22 13.21 -3.51 -30.32
C THR A 22 12.01 -3.06 -29.52
N SER A 23 11.91 -3.50 -28.26
CA SER A 23 10.83 -3.11 -27.36
C SER A 23 10.86 -1.61 -27.09
N THR A 24 9.70 -1.00 -27.02
CA THR A 24 9.52 0.42 -26.70
C THR A 24 8.75 0.59 -25.39
N PHE A 25 8.68 1.81 -24.87
CA PHE A 25 7.86 2.11 -23.67
C PHE A 25 6.39 1.69 -23.87
N ASN A 26 5.86 1.81 -25.09
CA ASN A 26 4.50 1.36 -25.39
C ASN A 26 4.29 -0.14 -25.09
N ASP A 27 5.31 -0.96 -25.34
CA ASP A 27 5.22 -2.41 -25.14
C ASP A 27 5.31 -2.81 -23.67
N VAL A 28 6.07 -2.04 -22.87
CA VAL A 28 6.29 -2.32 -21.44
C VAL A 28 5.39 -1.52 -20.50
N ALA A 29 4.71 -0.48 -20.98
CA ALA A 29 3.80 0.32 -20.19
C ALA A 29 2.69 -0.50 -19.50
N PRO A 30 2.06 -1.51 -20.13
CA PRO A 30 1.09 -2.37 -19.45
C PRO A 30 1.68 -3.13 -18.27
N ILE A 31 2.94 -3.56 -18.37
CA ILE A 31 3.66 -4.27 -17.30
C ILE A 31 3.90 -3.30 -16.13
N LEU A 32 4.36 -2.08 -16.42
CA LEU A 32 4.57 -1.03 -15.42
C LEU A 32 3.25 -0.63 -14.74
N TYR A 33 2.19 -0.45 -15.54
CA TYR A 33 0.86 -0.09 -15.04
C TYR A 33 0.30 -1.13 -14.09
N LYS A 34 0.50 -2.40 -14.40
CA LYS A 34 0.03 -3.52 -13.58
C LYS A 34 0.83 -3.67 -12.28
N ASN A 35 2.16 -3.57 -12.34
CA ASN A 35 3.03 -4.02 -11.25
C ASN A 35 3.65 -2.86 -10.44
N CYS A 36 3.73 -1.64 -10.99
CA CYS A 36 4.56 -0.57 -10.41
C CYS A 36 3.77 0.69 -10.06
N THR A 37 2.79 1.08 -10.90
CA THR A 37 2.16 2.40 -10.79
C THR A 37 1.12 2.52 -9.69
N ASN A 38 0.84 1.46 -8.94
CA ASN A 38 0.10 1.60 -7.69
C ASN A 38 0.83 2.53 -6.69
N CYS A 39 2.17 2.42 -6.64
CA CYS A 39 3.04 3.25 -5.82
C CYS A 39 3.71 4.36 -6.64
N HIS A 40 4.26 4.02 -7.82
CA HIS A 40 5.01 4.93 -8.69
C HIS A 40 4.09 5.82 -9.54
N ARG A 41 3.39 6.75 -8.91
CA ARG A 41 2.46 7.72 -9.52
C ARG A 41 2.39 9.01 -8.71
N PRO A 42 1.88 10.10 -9.27
CA PRO A 42 1.60 11.31 -8.48
C PRO A 42 0.62 10.99 -7.34
N GLY A 43 0.98 11.37 -6.12
CA GLY A 43 0.21 11.06 -4.90
C GLY A 43 0.32 9.59 -4.43
N GLY A 44 1.20 8.79 -5.03
CA GLY A 44 1.64 7.50 -4.48
C GLY A 44 2.81 7.65 -3.51
N GLY A 45 3.20 6.56 -2.85
CA GLY A 45 4.30 6.58 -1.87
C GLY A 45 5.70 6.54 -2.48
N ALA A 46 5.84 6.23 -3.78
CA ALA A 46 7.14 6.11 -4.42
C ALA A 46 7.68 7.47 -4.90
N PRO A 47 9.04 7.65 -4.94
CA PRO A 47 9.66 8.95 -5.17
C PRO A 47 9.52 9.49 -6.60
N PHE A 48 9.12 8.66 -7.57
CA PHE A 48 8.93 9.07 -8.96
C PHE A 48 7.77 8.31 -9.63
N SER A 49 7.23 8.88 -10.71
CA SER A 49 6.12 8.28 -11.46
C SER A 49 6.63 7.39 -12.59
N MET A 50 5.92 6.28 -12.85
CA MET A 50 6.12 5.39 -14.00
C MET A 50 4.98 5.46 -15.02
N LEU A 51 4.15 6.49 -14.96
CA LEU A 51 2.99 6.66 -15.85
C LEU A 51 3.34 7.21 -17.23
N SER A 52 4.56 7.73 -17.45
CA SER A 52 5.00 8.25 -18.74
C SER A 52 6.48 7.99 -18.98
N PHE A 53 6.87 7.94 -20.24
CA PHE A 53 8.26 7.75 -20.63
C PHE A 53 9.20 8.82 -20.03
N ASN A 54 8.82 10.09 -20.12
CA ASN A 54 9.64 11.18 -19.58
C ASN A 54 9.86 11.10 -18.07
N ALA A 55 8.89 10.57 -17.33
CA ALA A 55 8.99 10.42 -15.88
C ALA A 55 9.89 9.24 -15.48
N ILE A 56 9.89 8.15 -16.25
CA ILE A 56 10.63 6.92 -15.92
C ILE A 56 12.04 6.88 -16.50
N SER A 57 12.29 7.51 -17.66
CA SER A 57 13.55 7.39 -18.38
C SER A 57 14.80 7.78 -17.56
N PRO A 58 14.77 8.75 -16.63
CA PRO A 58 15.92 9.05 -15.77
C PRO A 58 16.26 7.94 -14.77
N TRP A 59 15.34 7.01 -14.51
CA TRP A 59 15.44 6.00 -13.45
C TRP A 59 15.77 4.60 -13.94
N THR A 60 15.95 4.42 -15.25
CA THR A 60 16.16 3.08 -15.86
C THR A 60 17.34 2.32 -15.28
N THR A 61 18.44 2.97 -14.92
CA THR A 61 19.59 2.32 -14.26
C THR A 61 19.22 1.80 -12.87
N SER A 62 18.52 2.60 -12.06
CA SER A 62 18.04 2.17 -10.73
C SER A 62 17.00 1.06 -10.84
N MET A 63 16.16 1.09 -11.88
CA MET A 63 15.21 0.01 -12.16
C MET A 63 15.89 -1.32 -12.45
N VAL A 64 16.99 -1.31 -13.24
CA VAL A 64 17.78 -2.54 -13.49
C VAL A 64 18.26 -3.12 -12.17
N HIS A 65 18.86 -2.28 -11.32
CA HIS A 65 19.31 -2.72 -10.00
C HIS A 65 18.19 -3.33 -9.18
N ALA A 66 17.10 -2.59 -8.97
CA ALA A 66 15.98 -3.01 -8.15
C ALA A 66 15.31 -4.31 -8.68
N LEU A 67 15.13 -4.43 -9.99
CA LEU A 67 14.58 -5.63 -10.60
C LEU A 67 15.52 -6.84 -10.47
N GLN A 68 16.83 -6.66 -10.69
CA GLN A 68 17.79 -7.77 -10.61
C GLN A 68 17.91 -8.30 -9.18
N HIS A 69 17.95 -7.41 -8.20
CA HIS A 69 18.05 -7.78 -6.78
C HIS A 69 16.69 -8.12 -6.15
N GLY A 70 15.58 -7.99 -6.92
CA GLY A 70 14.22 -8.30 -6.44
C GLY A 70 13.70 -7.30 -5.40
N GLU A 71 14.24 -6.08 -5.32
CA GLU A 71 13.78 -5.02 -4.44
C GLU A 71 12.42 -4.47 -4.88
N MET A 72 12.11 -4.58 -6.17
CA MET A 72 10.86 -4.12 -6.76
C MET A 72 10.25 -5.16 -7.71
N PRO A 73 8.91 -5.30 -7.69
CA PRO A 73 7.96 -4.75 -6.72
C PRO A 73 8.18 -5.34 -5.32
N PRO A 74 7.83 -4.59 -4.24
CA PRO A 74 8.03 -5.06 -2.87
C PRO A 74 6.98 -6.14 -2.52
N TRP A 75 7.39 -7.38 -2.60
CA TRP A 75 6.61 -8.56 -2.21
C TRP A 75 7.57 -9.62 -1.66
N GLY A 76 7.54 -9.83 -0.33
CA GLY A 76 8.50 -10.70 0.34
C GLY A 76 8.10 -12.17 0.39
N ALA A 77 6.80 -12.48 0.47
CA ALA A 77 6.32 -13.84 0.70
C ALA A 77 6.54 -14.77 -0.51
N ASP A 78 7.07 -15.95 -0.25
CA ASP A 78 7.22 -17.03 -1.25
C ASP A 78 5.86 -17.64 -1.57
N THR A 79 5.32 -17.33 -2.74
CA THR A 79 4.03 -17.82 -3.22
C THR A 79 4.04 -19.31 -3.58
N SER A 80 5.21 -19.96 -3.64
CA SER A 80 5.31 -21.42 -3.78
C SER A 80 5.19 -22.14 -2.43
N TYR A 81 5.42 -21.45 -1.32
CA TYR A 81 5.29 -21.97 0.03
C TYR A 81 3.87 -21.82 0.57
N MET A 82 3.25 -20.64 0.37
CA MET A 82 1.88 -20.33 0.79
C MET A 82 1.26 -19.28 -0.14
N HIS A 83 -0.06 -19.39 -0.39
CA HIS A 83 -0.80 -18.45 -1.21
C HIS A 83 -1.53 -17.38 -0.39
N PHE A 84 -1.48 -16.14 -0.88
CA PHE A 84 -2.07 -14.98 -0.22
C PHE A 84 -3.08 -14.27 -1.12
N VAL A 85 -3.91 -13.44 -0.52
CA VAL A 85 -4.78 -12.50 -1.23
C VAL A 85 -3.93 -11.42 -1.88
N ASN A 86 -4.26 -11.04 -3.11
CA ASN A 86 -3.58 -9.96 -3.84
C ASN A 86 -2.06 -10.14 -4.00
N GLU A 87 -1.61 -11.38 -4.22
CA GLU A 87 -0.21 -11.66 -4.55
C GLU A 87 0.31 -10.76 -5.68
N ARG A 88 1.50 -10.18 -5.49
CA ARG A 88 2.11 -9.22 -6.42
C ARG A 88 3.50 -9.62 -6.93
N PRO A 89 3.87 -10.91 -7.04
CA PRO A 89 5.17 -11.24 -7.60
C PRO A 89 5.21 -10.84 -9.07
N ILE A 90 6.29 -10.17 -9.48
CA ILE A 90 6.51 -9.93 -10.89
C ILE A 90 6.86 -11.25 -11.59
N THR A 91 6.20 -11.56 -12.70
CA THR A 91 6.53 -12.77 -13.46
C THR A 91 7.92 -12.66 -14.08
N GLN A 92 8.60 -13.80 -14.28
CA GLN A 92 9.92 -13.80 -14.92
C GLN A 92 9.85 -13.24 -16.35
N SER A 93 8.74 -13.43 -17.07
CA SER A 93 8.53 -12.86 -18.40
C SER A 93 8.41 -11.34 -18.35
N ASP A 94 7.63 -10.79 -17.42
CA ASP A 94 7.46 -9.34 -17.24
C ASP A 94 8.79 -8.69 -16.83
N LYS A 95 9.50 -9.29 -15.88
CA LYS A 95 10.84 -8.85 -15.46
C LYS A 95 11.82 -8.82 -16.62
N SER A 96 11.86 -9.90 -17.42
CA SER A 96 12.73 -9.99 -18.58
C SER A 96 12.37 -8.96 -19.66
N ALA A 97 11.08 -8.72 -19.89
CA ALA A 97 10.63 -7.71 -20.86
C ALA A 97 11.08 -6.30 -20.47
N LEU A 98 10.95 -5.92 -19.18
CA LEU A 98 11.41 -4.64 -18.65
C LEU A 98 12.93 -4.49 -18.78
N LEU A 99 13.70 -5.51 -18.39
CA LEU A 99 15.16 -5.48 -18.48
C LEU A 99 15.63 -5.39 -19.93
N ASN A 100 15.04 -6.15 -20.85
CA ASN A 100 15.39 -6.12 -22.27
C ASN A 100 15.09 -4.73 -22.86
N TRP A 101 13.93 -4.14 -22.58
CA TRP A 101 13.61 -2.78 -23.01
C TRP A 101 14.68 -1.77 -22.56
N ILE A 102 15.13 -1.86 -21.30
CA ILE A 102 16.15 -0.96 -20.77
C ILE A 102 17.51 -1.20 -21.47
N TYR A 103 17.93 -2.46 -21.63
CA TYR A 103 19.19 -2.81 -22.29
C TYR A 103 19.22 -2.48 -23.78
N ASP A 104 18.08 -2.50 -24.45
CA ASP A 104 17.91 -2.09 -25.84
C ASP A 104 17.90 -0.56 -26.03
N GLY A 105 18.15 0.20 -24.95
CA GLY A 105 18.28 1.66 -24.96
C GLY A 105 17.03 2.41 -24.50
N ALA A 106 16.08 1.73 -23.87
CA ALA A 106 14.86 2.33 -23.30
C ALA A 106 14.14 3.27 -24.28
N LEU A 107 13.79 2.77 -25.46
CA LEU A 107 13.16 3.57 -26.51
C LEU A 107 11.73 3.98 -26.12
N GLU A 108 11.33 5.23 -26.42
CA GLU A 108 9.99 5.76 -26.09
C GLU A 108 8.88 5.06 -26.88
N GLY A 109 9.09 4.85 -28.18
CA GLY A 109 8.03 4.41 -29.09
C GLY A 109 7.18 5.56 -29.63
N ASN A 110 5.99 5.23 -30.14
CA ASN A 110 5.06 6.23 -30.66
C ASN A 110 4.06 6.66 -29.57
N PRO A 111 4.11 7.90 -29.05
CA PRO A 111 3.19 8.36 -28.00
C PRO A 111 1.70 8.25 -28.35
N ALA A 112 1.35 8.29 -29.65
CA ALA A 112 -0.05 8.14 -30.10
C ALA A 112 -0.59 6.69 -29.97
N LEU A 113 0.31 5.72 -29.77
CA LEU A 113 -0.02 4.31 -29.60
C LEU A 113 0.17 3.85 -28.15
N LEU A 114 0.53 4.77 -27.24
CA LEU A 114 0.68 4.44 -25.83
C LEU A 114 -0.65 3.99 -25.23
N PRO A 115 -0.71 2.83 -24.56
CA PRO A 115 -1.90 2.43 -23.81
C PRO A 115 -2.30 3.50 -22.79
N PRO A 116 -3.61 3.70 -22.55
CA PRO A 116 -4.07 4.67 -21.56
C PRO A 116 -3.53 4.31 -20.19
N ALA A 117 -2.96 5.29 -19.51
CA ALA A 117 -2.49 5.12 -18.14
C ALA A 117 -3.67 4.86 -17.19
N PRO A 118 -3.51 4.00 -16.17
CA PRO A 118 -4.56 3.78 -15.18
C PRO A 118 -4.85 5.06 -14.40
N THR A 119 -6.08 5.19 -13.95
CA THR A 119 -6.51 6.26 -13.04
C THR A 119 -6.60 5.71 -11.62
N TYR A 120 -6.17 6.51 -10.67
CA TYR A 120 -6.16 6.12 -9.26
C TYR A 120 -7.14 7.00 -8.48
N PRO A 121 -8.18 6.44 -7.88
CA PRO A 121 -9.09 7.21 -7.04
C PRO A 121 -8.35 7.70 -5.78
N MET A 122 -8.81 8.81 -5.21
CA MET A 122 -8.28 9.33 -3.93
C MET A 122 -8.44 8.30 -2.80
N TYR A 123 -9.52 7.54 -2.84
CA TYR A 123 -9.80 6.45 -1.90
C TYR A 123 -9.89 5.14 -2.65
N GLN A 124 -9.26 4.10 -2.13
CA GLN A 124 -9.28 2.78 -2.74
C GLN A 124 -10.59 2.05 -2.46
N LEU A 125 -11.22 2.30 -1.29
CA LEU A 125 -12.54 1.76 -0.99
C LEU A 125 -13.66 2.64 -1.53
N LYS A 126 -14.65 2.00 -2.16
CA LYS A 126 -15.87 2.63 -2.67
C LYS A 126 -16.82 3.02 -1.53
N GLY A 127 -17.76 3.89 -1.87
CA GLY A 127 -18.84 4.28 -0.97
C GLY A 127 -18.42 5.29 0.10
N VAL A 128 -19.37 5.60 0.95
CA VAL A 128 -19.20 6.52 2.07
C VAL A 128 -18.87 5.69 3.31
N PRO A 129 -17.78 5.98 4.03
CA PRO A 129 -17.48 5.31 5.29
C PRO A 129 -18.55 5.65 6.34
N ASP A 130 -18.79 4.73 7.27
CA ASP A 130 -19.71 4.97 8.40
C ASP A 130 -19.16 6.03 9.35
N THR A 131 -17.83 6.06 9.50
CA THR A 131 -17.14 7.12 10.25
C THR A 131 -15.77 7.42 9.65
N VAL A 132 -15.31 8.64 9.89
CA VAL A 132 -13.95 9.08 9.54
C VAL A 132 -13.28 9.58 10.82
N ILE A 133 -12.23 8.91 11.23
CA ILE A 133 -11.41 9.33 12.36
C ILE A 133 -10.30 10.22 11.82
N GLN A 134 -10.30 11.49 12.21
CA GLN A 134 -9.24 12.42 11.89
C GLN A 134 -8.21 12.38 13.01
N MET A 135 -6.99 11.92 12.69
CA MET A 135 -5.89 11.98 13.65
C MET A 135 -5.45 13.42 13.89
N THR A 136 -4.93 13.69 15.06
CA THR A 136 -4.45 15.04 15.42
C THR A 136 -3.30 15.44 14.52
N LEU A 137 -3.38 16.62 13.91
CA LEU A 137 -2.31 17.21 13.11
C LEU A 137 -1.07 17.47 13.96
N PHE A 138 0.10 17.05 13.47
CA PHE A 138 1.37 17.39 14.11
C PHE A 138 2.45 17.67 13.06
N LYS A 139 3.56 18.22 13.49
CA LYS A 139 4.74 18.39 12.62
C LYS A 139 5.73 17.29 12.89
N SER A 140 6.22 16.67 11.81
CA SER A 140 7.34 15.73 11.92
C SER A 140 8.55 16.42 12.57
N ASN A 141 9.23 15.69 13.43
CA ASN A 141 10.50 16.07 14.06
C ASN A 141 11.70 15.25 13.54
N ALA A 142 11.50 14.46 12.50
CA ALA A 142 12.51 13.64 11.83
C ALA A 142 13.48 14.49 11.00
N ALA A 143 14.49 15.09 11.64
CA ALA A 143 15.47 15.94 10.98
C ALA A 143 16.62 15.14 10.36
N TYR A 144 17.37 14.42 11.20
CA TYR A 144 18.57 13.66 10.83
C TYR A 144 18.36 12.15 10.95
N ASP A 145 17.44 11.76 11.83
CA ASP A 145 17.04 10.40 12.09
C ASP A 145 15.54 10.27 11.89
N ASP A 146 15.05 9.04 11.75
CA ASP A 146 13.64 8.72 11.74
C ASP A 146 12.98 9.11 13.07
N ALA A 147 11.69 9.40 13.04
CA ALA A 147 10.97 9.73 14.26
C ALA A 147 9.67 8.94 14.40
N TYR A 148 9.40 8.54 15.62
CA TYR A 148 8.21 7.78 16.01
C TYR A 148 7.32 8.65 16.89
N ASN A 149 6.05 8.76 16.50
CA ASN A 149 5.08 9.59 17.19
C ASN A 149 3.80 8.79 17.45
N THR A 150 3.24 8.92 18.64
CA THR A 150 1.97 8.29 19.02
C THR A 150 0.88 9.34 19.12
N LEU A 151 -0.16 9.19 18.33
CA LEU A 151 -1.37 10.00 18.38
C LEU A 151 -2.52 9.19 18.98
N VAL A 152 -3.38 9.86 19.74
CA VAL A 152 -4.55 9.24 20.36
C VAL A 152 -5.75 10.13 20.08
N VAL A 153 -6.88 9.53 19.70
CA VAL A 153 -8.16 10.21 19.51
C VAL A 153 -9.30 9.40 20.12
N PRO A 154 -10.31 10.05 20.72
CA PRO A 154 -11.44 9.34 21.32
C PRO A 154 -12.24 8.55 20.28
N LEU A 155 -12.64 7.34 20.63
CA LEU A 155 -13.58 6.50 19.91
C LEU A 155 -14.94 6.54 20.65
N ASN A 156 -15.96 7.13 20.02
CA ASN A 156 -17.29 7.29 20.61
C ASN A 156 -18.35 6.67 19.69
N LEU A 157 -18.47 5.35 19.69
CA LEU A 157 -19.43 4.63 18.85
C LEU A 157 -20.80 4.45 19.52
N GLY A 158 -20.88 4.67 20.85
CA GLY A 158 -22.11 4.53 21.63
C GLY A 158 -22.52 3.09 21.92
N GLN A 159 -22.06 2.13 21.12
CA GLN A 159 -22.25 0.69 21.30
C GLN A 159 -21.13 -0.10 20.62
N ILE A 160 -21.02 -1.38 20.93
CA ILE A 160 -20.08 -2.29 20.24
C ILE A 160 -20.42 -2.35 18.76
N ARG A 161 -19.41 -2.20 17.91
CA ARG A 161 -19.50 -2.27 16.45
C ARG A 161 -18.41 -3.19 15.90
N TYR A 162 -18.59 -3.68 14.69
CA TYR A 162 -17.57 -4.48 13.99
C TYR A 162 -17.05 -3.74 12.78
N ILE A 163 -15.72 -3.65 12.65
CA ILE A 163 -15.06 -3.15 11.43
C ILE A 163 -15.22 -4.22 10.35
N ARG A 164 -15.85 -3.83 9.24
CA ARG A 164 -15.92 -4.59 8.00
C ARG A 164 -14.73 -4.27 7.09
N ALA A 165 -14.36 -2.99 7.04
CA ALA A 165 -13.22 -2.54 6.26
C ALA A 165 -12.67 -1.23 6.82
N LEU A 166 -11.39 -0.99 6.57
CA LEU A 166 -10.77 0.28 6.89
C LEU A 166 -9.73 0.70 5.84
N GLU A 167 -9.58 1.99 5.70
CA GLU A 167 -8.60 2.61 4.83
C GLU A 167 -7.89 3.73 5.57
N ILE A 168 -6.57 3.60 5.75
CA ILE A 168 -5.71 4.64 6.33
C ILE A 168 -5.26 5.54 5.20
N VAL A 169 -5.52 6.84 5.33
CA VAL A 169 -5.33 7.81 4.25
C VAL A 169 -4.47 8.97 4.75
N PRO A 170 -3.17 8.91 4.54
CA PRO A 170 -2.32 10.09 4.72
C PRO A 170 -2.56 11.11 3.60
N SER A 171 -2.48 12.39 3.91
CA SER A 171 -2.58 13.46 2.91
C SER A 171 -1.37 13.48 1.97
N ASP A 172 -0.20 13.13 2.49
CA ASP A 172 1.04 12.94 1.74
C ASP A 172 1.71 11.62 2.17
N PRO A 173 1.56 10.56 1.37
CA PRO A 173 2.14 9.25 1.67
C PRO A 173 3.68 9.24 1.78
N SER A 174 4.36 10.20 1.15
CA SER A 174 5.83 10.27 1.17
C SER A 174 6.42 10.72 2.51
N LEU A 175 5.58 11.25 3.40
CA LEU A 175 5.98 11.72 4.73
C LEU A 175 5.86 10.64 5.81
N ILE A 176 5.38 9.47 5.46
CA ILE A 176 5.13 8.38 6.41
C ILE A 176 5.76 7.10 5.87
N HIS A 177 6.64 6.52 6.67
CA HIS A 177 7.24 5.23 6.37
C HIS A 177 6.23 4.11 6.62
N HIS A 178 5.69 4.03 7.84
CA HIS A 178 4.56 3.17 8.17
C HIS A 178 3.77 3.71 9.37
N SER A 179 2.61 3.13 9.62
CA SER A 179 1.84 3.36 10.83
C SER A 179 1.19 2.08 11.34
N VAL A 180 1.03 2.00 12.67
CA VAL A 180 0.31 0.93 13.36
C VAL A 180 -0.87 1.54 14.10
N VAL A 181 -2.04 0.94 13.94
CA VAL A 181 -3.30 1.42 14.54
C VAL A 181 -3.84 0.37 15.50
N THR A 182 -4.16 0.79 16.71
CA THR A 182 -4.79 -0.06 17.74
C THR A 182 -5.98 0.67 18.37
N ALA A 183 -6.91 -0.07 18.98
CA ALA A 183 -7.83 0.50 19.95
C ALA A 183 -7.27 0.29 21.36
N ASP A 184 -7.43 1.32 22.19
CA ASP A 184 -7.12 1.29 23.62
C ASP A 184 -8.44 1.39 24.40
N THR A 185 -8.87 0.26 24.94
CA THR A 185 -10.13 0.19 25.69
C THR A 185 -10.00 0.73 27.11
N LEU A 186 -8.78 0.84 27.62
CA LEU A 186 -8.45 1.24 28.99
C LEU A 186 -7.99 2.70 29.11
N GLY A 187 -7.71 3.38 27.98
CA GLY A 187 -7.21 4.75 27.96
C GLY A 187 -5.83 4.91 28.58
N GLN A 188 -4.93 3.94 28.34
CA GLN A 188 -3.59 3.90 28.93
C GLN A 188 -2.54 4.49 28.01
N ILE A 189 -2.82 4.57 26.70
CA ILE A 189 -1.90 5.14 25.74
C ILE A 189 -1.98 6.66 25.76
N THR A 190 -0.85 7.30 25.82
CA THR A 190 -0.77 8.77 25.83
C THR A 190 -0.19 9.30 24.53
N VAL A 191 -0.60 10.49 24.12
CA VAL A 191 0.00 11.19 22.98
C VAL A 191 1.47 11.45 23.28
N ASP A 192 2.34 11.03 22.35
CA ASP A 192 3.77 11.32 22.39
C ASP A 192 4.25 11.74 20.99
N THR A 193 4.58 13.01 20.84
CA THR A 193 5.13 13.60 19.62
C THR A 193 6.58 14.04 19.80
N SER A 194 7.29 13.42 20.73
CA SER A 194 8.73 13.70 20.96
C SER A 194 9.63 13.19 19.84
N GLY A 195 9.15 12.25 19.05
CA GLY A 195 9.92 11.51 18.03
C GLY A 195 10.56 10.22 18.55
N SER A 196 10.32 9.87 19.81
CA SER A 196 10.91 8.70 20.48
C SER A 196 9.88 7.67 20.94
N ALA A 197 8.63 7.78 20.48
CA ALA A 197 7.52 6.89 20.84
C ALA A 197 7.62 5.55 20.07
N LEU A 198 8.59 4.69 20.43
CA LEU A 198 8.94 3.50 19.67
C LEU A 198 7.90 2.38 19.66
N SER A 199 6.94 2.39 20.58
CA SER A 199 5.90 1.35 20.60
C SER A 199 4.58 1.85 21.13
N ILE A 200 3.52 1.19 20.69
CA ILE A 200 2.19 1.24 21.29
C ILE A 200 1.71 -0.18 21.54
N SER A 201 0.93 -0.34 22.58
CA SER A 201 0.26 -1.61 22.88
C SER A 201 -1.16 -1.32 23.30
N GLY A 202 -2.04 -1.12 22.31
CA GLY A 202 -3.48 -1.14 22.55
C GLY A 202 -3.97 -2.57 22.70
N ASP A 203 -5.17 -2.71 23.29
CA ASP A 203 -5.75 -4.02 23.56
C ASP A 203 -6.20 -4.74 22.27
N ILE A 204 -6.52 -3.98 21.23
CA ILE A 204 -7.08 -4.51 19.98
C ILE A 204 -6.27 -3.95 18.82
N GLY A 205 -5.63 -4.85 18.06
CA GLY A 205 -4.97 -4.51 16.78
C GLY A 205 -6.03 -4.17 15.72
N ILE A 206 -5.90 -3.03 15.07
CA ILE A 206 -6.83 -2.61 14.01
C ILE A 206 -6.18 -2.79 12.64
N GLY A 207 -4.91 -2.45 12.51
CA GLY A 207 -4.20 -2.61 11.26
C GLY A 207 -2.94 -1.78 11.14
N THR A 208 -2.25 -1.98 10.03
CA THR A 208 -1.03 -1.26 9.68
C THR A 208 -1.19 -0.59 8.32
N TRP A 209 -0.34 0.38 8.03
CA TRP A 209 -0.24 1.00 6.73
C TRP A 209 1.22 1.32 6.39
N ALA A 210 1.60 1.06 5.16
CA ALA A 210 2.84 1.54 4.55
C ALA A 210 2.53 2.03 3.11
N PRO A 211 3.40 2.81 2.47
CA PRO A 211 3.22 3.23 1.09
C PRO A 211 2.97 2.03 0.16
N GLY A 212 1.82 2.03 -0.52
CA GLY A 212 1.40 0.91 -1.38
C GLY A 212 0.52 -0.14 -0.71
N SER A 213 0.29 -0.08 0.60
CA SER A 213 -0.65 -0.98 1.28
C SER A 213 -2.05 -0.87 0.69
N MET A 214 -2.69 -2.03 0.59
CA MET A 214 -4.12 -2.10 0.24
C MET A 214 -4.96 -1.80 1.49
N PRO A 215 -6.19 -1.27 1.32
CA PRO A 215 -7.15 -1.20 2.41
C PRO A 215 -7.40 -2.59 3.01
N ILE A 216 -7.65 -2.63 4.30
CA ILE A 216 -8.02 -3.87 4.99
C ILE A 216 -9.52 -4.09 4.80
N VAL A 217 -9.89 -5.23 4.23
CA VAL A 217 -11.27 -5.62 4.00
C VAL A 217 -11.48 -7.03 4.53
N TYR A 218 -12.43 -7.17 5.44
CA TYR A 218 -12.83 -8.47 5.95
C TYR A 218 -13.94 -9.06 5.09
N PRO A 219 -13.93 -10.37 4.83
CA PRO A 219 -14.98 -11.06 4.11
C PRO A 219 -16.38 -10.73 4.64
N ASN A 220 -17.30 -10.43 3.73
CA ASN A 220 -18.71 -10.19 4.03
C ASN A 220 -19.59 -10.94 3.02
N ASP A 221 -19.60 -12.23 3.16
CA ASP A 221 -20.32 -13.18 2.32
C ASP A 221 -21.14 -14.13 3.20
N PRO A 222 -22.23 -14.72 2.69
CA PRO A 222 -22.98 -15.75 3.43
C PRO A 222 -22.13 -16.92 3.96
N GLU A 223 -21.04 -17.27 3.29
CA GLU A 223 -20.13 -18.34 3.73
C GLU A 223 -19.17 -17.88 4.83
N LEU A 224 -18.75 -16.61 4.79
CA LEU A 224 -17.78 -16.08 5.75
C LEU A 224 -18.03 -14.58 6.00
N LYS A 225 -18.44 -14.25 7.20
CA LYS A 225 -18.58 -12.87 7.66
C LYS A 225 -17.65 -12.66 8.85
N MET A 226 -16.69 -11.74 8.71
CA MET A 226 -15.64 -11.48 9.70
C MET A 226 -15.52 -9.99 9.99
N GLY A 227 -14.99 -9.63 11.15
CA GLY A 227 -14.68 -8.24 11.47
C GLY A 227 -14.00 -8.07 12.82
N ILE A 228 -13.27 -6.97 12.99
CA ILE A 228 -12.70 -6.59 14.28
C ILE A 228 -13.78 -5.95 15.15
N GLU A 229 -13.94 -6.45 16.36
CA GLU A 229 -14.83 -5.86 17.34
C GLU A 229 -14.22 -4.56 17.90
N LEU A 230 -14.99 -3.48 17.85
CA LEU A 230 -14.64 -2.21 18.48
C LEU A 230 -15.55 -1.96 19.69
N PRO A 231 -14.99 -1.49 20.81
CA PRO A 231 -15.77 -1.15 21.99
C PRO A 231 -16.69 0.07 21.72
N ALA A 232 -17.73 0.20 22.53
CA ALA A 232 -18.64 1.36 22.46
C ALA A 232 -17.93 2.70 22.70
N ASN A 233 -16.93 2.67 23.56
CA ASN A 233 -16.09 3.80 23.94
C ASN A 233 -14.64 3.32 24.09
N GLY A 234 -13.70 4.22 24.04
CA GLY A 234 -12.27 3.96 24.11
C GLY A 234 -11.50 5.00 23.32
N GLU A 235 -10.35 4.63 22.88
CA GLU A 235 -9.47 5.50 22.09
C GLU A 235 -8.90 4.74 20.90
N ILE A 236 -8.67 5.43 19.80
CA ILE A 236 -7.84 4.95 18.70
C ILE A 236 -6.45 5.54 18.87
N ALA A 237 -5.48 4.69 19.02
CA ALA A 237 -4.08 5.05 19.04
C ALA A 237 -3.41 4.70 17.72
N MET A 238 -2.58 5.61 17.22
CA MET A 238 -1.80 5.41 16.00
C MET A 238 -0.35 5.76 16.28
N ASN A 239 0.55 4.79 16.13
CA ASN A 239 1.97 5.04 16.07
C ASN A 239 2.36 5.31 14.61
N ILE A 240 3.12 6.38 14.39
CA ILE A 240 3.50 6.87 13.07
C ILE A 240 5.01 6.98 13.00
N HIS A 241 5.61 6.25 12.08
CA HIS A 241 7.01 6.36 11.73
C HIS A 241 7.17 7.36 10.57
N THR A 242 7.86 8.48 10.83
CA THR A 242 8.17 9.49 9.81
C THR A 242 9.65 9.39 9.43
N PRO A 243 10.00 9.32 8.13
CA PRO A 243 11.38 9.17 7.68
C PRO A 243 12.19 10.44 7.90
N LYS A 244 13.49 10.28 8.09
CA LYS A 244 14.46 11.39 8.20
C LYS A 244 14.32 12.39 7.05
N GLY A 245 14.57 13.67 7.34
CA GLY A 245 14.45 14.76 6.37
C GLY A 245 13.05 15.35 6.25
N THR A 246 12.05 14.83 6.98
CA THR A 246 10.67 15.35 6.96
C THR A 246 10.38 16.40 8.04
N SER A 247 11.37 16.78 8.84
CA SER A 247 11.21 17.75 9.94
C SER A 247 10.51 19.03 9.52
N GLY A 248 9.53 19.44 10.31
CA GLY A 248 8.72 20.63 10.07
C GLY A 248 7.56 20.45 9.07
N GLN A 249 7.49 19.33 8.36
CA GLN A 249 6.36 19.00 7.48
C GLN A 249 5.14 18.63 8.34
N TRP A 250 3.95 19.03 7.87
CA TRP A 250 2.70 18.67 8.52
C TRP A 250 2.30 17.25 8.17
N ILE A 251 2.03 16.46 9.19
CA ILE A 251 1.50 15.10 9.06
C ILE A 251 -0.01 15.15 9.32
N ASP A 252 -0.77 14.74 8.32
CA ASP A 252 -2.23 14.70 8.31
C ASP A 252 -2.69 13.32 7.84
N ILE A 253 -3.36 12.59 8.72
CA ILE A 253 -3.83 11.21 8.47
C ILE A 253 -5.27 11.10 8.92
N LYS A 254 -6.06 10.38 8.16
CA LYS A 254 -7.40 9.95 8.55
C LYS A 254 -7.58 8.45 8.36
N ILE A 255 -8.47 7.88 9.16
CA ILE A 255 -8.89 6.49 9.04
C ILE A 255 -10.35 6.51 8.61
N ARG A 256 -10.66 5.90 7.48
CA ARG A 256 -12.03 5.69 6.99
C ARG A 256 -12.48 4.32 7.44
N LEU A 257 -13.49 4.25 8.30
CA LEU A 257 -14.05 3.01 8.83
C LEU A 257 -15.38 2.69 8.16
N TYR A 258 -15.50 1.46 7.72
CA TYR A 258 -16.73 0.84 7.24
C TYR A 258 -17.13 -0.20 8.26
N LEU A 259 -18.29 -0.01 8.86
CA LEU A 259 -18.79 -0.83 9.97
C LEU A 259 -19.93 -1.72 9.48
N TYR A 260 -20.07 -2.88 10.07
CA TYR A 260 -21.29 -3.63 9.89
C TYR A 260 -22.50 -2.87 10.45
N PRO A 261 -23.72 -3.07 9.91
CA PRO A 261 -24.93 -2.53 10.51
C PRO A 261 -25.05 -2.91 11.98
N GLU A 262 -25.77 -2.09 12.74
CA GLU A 262 -26.05 -2.40 14.15
C GLU A 262 -26.83 -3.72 14.25
N ASN A 263 -26.46 -4.54 15.22
CA ASN A 263 -27.06 -5.86 15.47
C ASN A 263 -26.97 -6.85 14.29
N GLU A 264 -26.01 -6.64 13.39
CA GLU A 264 -25.72 -7.59 12.31
C GLU A 264 -25.32 -8.95 12.90
N ALA A 265 -26.00 -10.00 12.46
CA ALA A 265 -25.75 -11.35 12.96
C ALA A 265 -24.71 -12.11 12.13
N GLY A 266 -24.07 -13.09 12.77
CA GLY A 266 -23.18 -14.03 12.11
C GLY A 266 -21.78 -13.50 11.84
N ILE A 267 -21.42 -12.34 12.38
CA ILE A 267 -20.05 -11.83 12.30
C ILE A 267 -19.16 -12.65 13.22
N ARG A 268 -18.08 -13.19 12.70
CA ARG A 268 -17.04 -13.90 13.44
C ARG A 268 -15.95 -12.90 13.83
N PRO A 269 -15.73 -12.67 15.15
CA PRO A 269 -14.70 -11.73 15.60
C PRO A 269 -13.31 -12.15 15.12
N VAL A 270 -12.54 -11.19 14.62
CA VAL A 270 -11.12 -11.36 14.30
C VAL A 270 -10.32 -10.98 15.54
N TYR A 271 -9.41 -11.84 15.93
CA TYR A 271 -8.51 -11.65 17.07
C TYR A 271 -7.07 -11.56 16.56
N ASP A 272 -6.28 -10.67 17.19
CA ASP A 272 -4.84 -10.63 17.00
C ASP A 272 -4.14 -11.37 18.13
N PHE A 273 -3.06 -12.07 17.81
CA PHE A 273 -2.12 -12.58 18.81
C PHE A 273 -0.70 -12.64 18.26
N VAL A 274 0.28 -12.54 19.15
CA VAL A 274 1.70 -12.56 18.82
C VAL A 274 2.36 -13.72 19.57
N PRO A 275 2.24 -14.95 19.05
CA PRO A 275 2.81 -16.12 19.72
C PRO A 275 4.33 -16.20 19.60
N LEU A 276 4.89 -15.66 18.53
CA LEU A 276 6.28 -15.86 18.16
C LEU A 276 7.06 -14.56 18.38
N GLN A 277 7.64 -14.41 19.59
CA GLN A 277 8.46 -13.27 19.93
C GLN A 277 9.68 -13.73 20.74
N TYR A 278 10.85 -13.20 20.40
CA TYR A 278 12.08 -13.50 21.12
C TYR A 278 12.60 -12.24 21.82
N TRP A 279 12.25 -12.09 23.09
CA TRP A 279 12.62 -10.95 23.92
C TRP A 279 13.54 -11.40 25.05
N SER A 280 14.85 -11.47 24.78
CA SER A 280 15.82 -12.00 25.71
C SER A 280 17.18 -11.30 25.57
N ASN A 281 17.89 -11.12 26.69
CA ASN A 281 19.27 -10.65 26.69
C ASN A 281 20.26 -11.57 25.93
N ASN A 282 19.82 -12.79 25.58
CA ASN A 282 20.56 -13.73 24.72
C ASN A 282 20.42 -13.41 23.24
N PHE A 283 19.50 -12.52 22.86
CA PHE A 283 19.39 -12.02 21.51
C PHE A 283 20.56 -11.08 21.24
N ARG A 284 21.64 -11.65 20.76
CA ARG A 284 22.89 -10.94 20.49
C ARG A 284 23.51 -11.46 19.21
N ILE A 285 23.82 -10.55 18.30
CA ILE A 285 24.41 -10.84 16.99
C ILE A 285 25.73 -10.06 16.91
N GLN A 286 26.84 -10.79 17.01
CA GLN A 286 28.18 -10.18 17.00
C GLN A 286 28.50 -9.57 15.63
N ALA A 287 29.35 -8.57 15.61
CA ALA A 287 29.89 -8.03 14.36
C ALA A 287 30.52 -9.13 13.50
N GLY A 288 30.16 -9.17 12.22
CA GLY A 288 30.61 -10.18 11.26
C GLY A 288 29.91 -11.54 11.37
N GLN A 289 28.84 -11.65 12.16
CA GLN A 289 28.11 -12.91 12.36
C GLN A 289 26.85 -12.95 11.49
N ILE A 290 26.58 -14.11 10.88
CA ILE A 290 25.24 -14.50 10.42
C ILE A 290 24.67 -15.46 11.48
N LYS A 291 23.41 -15.23 11.90
CA LYS A 291 22.81 -16.01 12.96
C LYS A 291 21.31 -16.16 12.79
N THR A 292 20.82 -17.38 12.99
CA THR A 292 19.38 -17.67 13.05
C THR A 292 18.95 -17.80 14.52
N PHE A 293 17.83 -17.17 14.84
CA PHE A 293 17.11 -17.39 16.09
C PHE A 293 15.82 -18.11 15.80
N SER A 294 15.48 -19.05 16.66
CA SER A 294 14.24 -19.81 16.58
C SER A 294 13.39 -19.58 17.83
N VAL A 295 12.09 -19.52 17.64
CA VAL A 295 11.11 -19.46 18.73
C VAL A 295 9.95 -20.40 18.46
N GLU A 296 9.41 -20.96 19.53
CA GLU A 296 8.25 -21.87 19.46
C GLU A 296 7.23 -21.48 20.53
N GLU A 297 5.95 -21.64 20.19
CA GLU A 297 4.84 -21.44 21.11
C GLU A 297 3.73 -22.47 20.86
N ASP A 298 3.06 -22.91 21.92
CA ASP A 298 1.96 -23.84 21.80
C ASP A 298 0.73 -23.17 21.12
N ALA A 299 0.05 -23.90 20.25
CA ALA A 299 -1.21 -23.44 19.67
C ALA A 299 -2.28 -23.29 20.77
N PRO A 300 -3.29 -22.43 20.57
CA PRO A 300 -4.42 -22.31 21.49
C PRO A 300 -5.10 -23.65 21.77
N GLN A 301 -5.72 -23.77 22.95
CA GLN A 301 -6.39 -25.02 23.38
C GLN A 301 -7.62 -25.38 22.54
N GLN A 302 -8.14 -24.44 21.77
CA GLN A 302 -9.19 -24.66 20.79
C GLN A 302 -8.63 -24.50 19.38
N PRO A 303 -9.17 -25.22 18.39
CA PRO A 303 -8.73 -25.03 17.02
C PRO A 303 -9.08 -23.63 16.54
N ILE A 304 -8.16 -23.03 15.80
CA ILE A 304 -8.32 -21.70 15.21
C ILE A 304 -8.14 -21.73 13.70
N SER A 305 -8.67 -20.72 13.03
CA SER A 305 -8.49 -20.47 11.60
C SER A 305 -7.68 -19.19 11.44
N ILE A 306 -6.42 -19.30 11.03
CA ILE A 306 -5.56 -18.13 10.78
C ILE A 306 -6.02 -17.43 9.49
N PHE A 307 -6.17 -16.11 9.59
CA PHE A 307 -6.58 -15.25 8.48
C PHE A 307 -5.40 -14.51 7.86
N SER A 308 -4.45 -14.03 8.68
CA SER A 308 -3.26 -13.32 8.19
C SER A 308 -2.03 -13.59 9.04
N ALA A 309 -0.86 -13.34 8.48
CA ALA A 309 0.43 -13.30 9.16
C ALA A 309 1.02 -11.88 9.06
N PHE A 310 1.66 -11.42 10.13
CA PHE A 310 2.44 -10.19 10.21
C PHE A 310 3.83 -10.52 10.74
N PRO A 311 4.77 -10.93 9.87
CA PRO A 311 6.17 -11.09 10.25
C PRO A 311 6.83 -9.74 10.45
N HIS A 312 7.70 -9.62 11.47
CA HIS A 312 8.38 -8.36 11.77
C HIS A 312 9.80 -8.60 12.29
N SER A 313 10.72 -7.89 11.71
CA SER A 313 12.13 -7.75 12.09
C SER A 313 12.65 -6.38 11.67
N HIS A 314 13.89 -6.03 12.05
CA HIS A 314 14.51 -4.80 11.62
C HIS A 314 15.50 -4.98 10.45
N GLN A 315 16.53 -4.13 10.37
CA GLN A 315 17.32 -3.91 9.15
C GLN A 315 18.25 -5.06 8.75
N ILE A 316 18.80 -5.81 9.72
CA ILE A 316 19.76 -6.86 9.39
C ILE A 316 19.13 -8.25 9.25
N CYS A 317 17.82 -8.38 9.43
CA CYS A 317 17.11 -9.61 9.08
C CYS A 317 17.21 -9.85 7.58
N THR A 318 17.37 -11.09 7.17
CA THR A 318 17.47 -11.49 5.76
C THR A 318 16.40 -12.49 5.36
N GLU A 319 16.04 -13.40 6.26
CA GLU A 319 15.10 -14.48 5.98
C GLU A 319 14.16 -14.70 7.15
N ILE A 320 12.89 -15.03 6.86
CA ILE A 320 11.86 -15.38 7.83
C ILE A 320 11.15 -16.64 7.37
N LEU A 321 10.97 -17.60 8.29
CA LEU A 321 10.21 -18.84 8.05
C LEU A 321 9.27 -19.12 9.21
N ASN A 322 7.98 -19.16 8.96
CA ASN A 322 6.96 -19.54 9.95
C ASN A 322 6.15 -20.75 9.47
N TYR A 323 5.92 -21.66 10.38
CA TYR A 323 5.05 -22.81 10.19
C TYR A 323 4.46 -23.28 11.52
N ALA A 324 3.40 -24.05 11.48
CA ALA A 324 2.96 -24.83 12.64
C ALA A 324 3.32 -26.29 12.43
N TYR A 325 3.62 -27.00 13.51
CA TYR A 325 3.96 -28.42 13.43
C TYR A 325 3.39 -29.23 14.60
N GLN A 326 3.16 -30.51 14.36
CA GLN A 326 2.70 -31.47 15.37
C GLN A 326 3.92 -32.20 15.95
N PRO A 327 4.27 -31.99 17.25
CA PRO A 327 5.52 -32.50 17.81
C PRO A 327 5.70 -34.05 17.78
N GLN A 328 4.59 -34.81 17.78
CA GLN A 328 4.65 -36.26 17.80
C GLN A 328 4.81 -36.91 16.41
N THR A 329 4.35 -36.24 15.38
CA THR A 329 4.34 -36.78 14.00
C THR A 329 5.26 -36.03 13.06
N ASN A 330 5.72 -34.83 13.45
CA ASN A 330 6.39 -33.85 12.58
C ASN A 330 5.57 -33.43 11.35
N ASP A 331 4.25 -33.59 11.41
CA ASP A 331 3.36 -33.05 10.40
C ASP A 331 3.37 -31.52 10.48
N THR A 332 3.49 -30.84 9.33
CA THR A 332 3.70 -29.38 9.25
C THR A 332 2.59 -28.69 8.48
N ILE A 333 2.21 -27.51 8.93
CA ILE A 333 1.30 -26.60 8.26
C ILE A 333 2.09 -25.33 7.93
N PRO A 334 2.32 -25.03 6.63
CA PRO A 334 3.05 -23.83 6.23
C PRO A 334 2.26 -22.57 6.58
N LEU A 335 2.95 -21.50 6.99
CA LEU A 335 2.35 -20.21 7.25
C LEU A 335 2.94 -19.14 6.34
N ILE A 336 4.18 -18.71 6.57
CA ILE A 336 4.81 -17.75 5.69
C ILE A 336 6.32 -18.00 5.58
N LYS A 337 6.86 -17.81 4.38
CA LYS A 337 8.29 -17.83 4.11
C LYS A 337 8.68 -16.59 3.34
N ILE A 338 9.73 -15.91 3.79
CA ILE A 338 10.33 -14.76 3.15
C ILE A 338 11.80 -15.06 2.98
N ASP A 339 12.23 -15.27 1.73
CA ASP A 339 13.65 -15.56 1.41
C ASP A 339 14.51 -14.29 1.34
N ARG A 340 13.86 -13.13 1.37
CA ARG A 340 14.51 -11.83 1.38
C ARG A 340 13.64 -10.83 2.12
N TRP A 341 13.95 -10.64 3.38
CA TRP A 341 13.29 -9.64 4.21
C TRP A 341 13.62 -8.23 3.73
N ASP A 342 12.62 -7.36 3.72
CA ASP A 342 12.76 -5.95 3.40
C ASP A 342 12.13 -5.12 4.53
N PHE A 343 12.97 -4.47 5.32
CA PHE A 343 12.53 -3.63 6.44
C PHE A 343 11.64 -2.46 5.99
N GLU A 344 11.86 -1.95 4.77
CA GLU A 344 11.08 -0.84 4.21
C GLU A 344 9.67 -1.27 3.80
N HIS A 345 9.40 -2.58 3.72
CA HIS A 345 8.13 -3.12 3.27
C HIS A 345 7.56 -4.14 4.25
N GLN A 346 6.76 -3.68 5.20
CA GLN A 346 6.14 -4.49 6.26
C GLN A 346 4.63 -4.43 6.12
N GLU A 347 3.98 -5.58 5.89
CA GLU A 347 2.54 -5.66 5.71
C GLU A 347 1.94 -6.93 6.33
N TYR A 348 0.62 -6.92 6.51
CA TYR A 348 -0.14 -8.15 6.76
C TYR A 348 -0.28 -8.93 5.46
N TYR A 349 0.09 -10.20 5.52
CA TYR A 349 -0.12 -11.18 4.45
C TYR A 349 -1.40 -11.95 4.73
N TYR A 350 -2.47 -11.63 4.03
CA TYR A 350 -3.77 -12.29 4.16
C TYR A 350 -3.78 -13.59 3.40
N PHE A 351 -4.05 -14.71 4.08
CA PHE A 351 -4.08 -16.03 3.43
C PHE A 351 -5.23 -16.13 2.43
N ARG A 352 -4.96 -16.77 1.30
CA ARG A 352 -5.99 -17.02 0.27
C ARG A 352 -7.12 -17.89 0.80
N ASN A 353 -6.79 -18.89 1.61
CA ASN A 353 -7.73 -19.73 2.34
C ASN A 353 -7.40 -19.65 3.83
N LEU A 354 -8.40 -19.76 4.69
CA LEU A 354 -8.16 -19.83 6.12
C LEU A 354 -7.29 -21.04 6.48
N VAL A 355 -6.29 -20.84 7.32
CA VAL A 355 -5.36 -21.91 7.72
C VAL A 355 -5.76 -22.47 9.07
N LYS A 356 -6.24 -23.71 9.08
CA LYS A 356 -6.63 -24.41 10.31
C LYS A 356 -5.40 -24.78 11.14
N ILE A 357 -5.36 -24.39 12.40
CA ILE A 357 -4.36 -24.82 13.39
C ILE A 357 -5.06 -25.66 14.47
N PRO A 358 -4.76 -26.95 14.58
CA PRO A 358 -5.26 -27.79 15.66
C PRO A 358 -4.56 -27.49 17.00
N PRO A 359 -5.21 -27.74 18.15
CA PRO A 359 -4.66 -27.39 19.47
C PRO A 359 -3.44 -28.21 19.89
N SER A 360 -3.12 -29.30 19.18
CA SER A 360 -1.94 -30.15 19.45
C SER A 360 -0.68 -29.71 18.71
N TYR A 361 -0.77 -28.63 17.93
CA TYR A 361 0.34 -28.10 17.16
C TYR A 361 1.11 -27.05 17.98
N LYS A 362 2.33 -26.77 17.52
CA LYS A 362 3.14 -25.63 17.94
C LYS A 362 3.38 -24.70 16.76
N PHE A 363 3.39 -23.41 17.01
CA PHE A 363 3.93 -22.42 16.09
C PHE A 363 5.45 -22.43 16.17
N HIS A 364 6.13 -22.21 15.06
CA HIS A 364 7.57 -22.08 14.96
C HIS A 364 7.94 -20.93 14.04
N ALA A 365 8.92 -20.14 14.46
CA ALA A 365 9.56 -19.13 13.61
C ALA A 365 11.09 -19.30 13.64
N ASP A 366 11.70 -19.13 12.46
CA ASP A 366 13.11 -18.93 12.26
C ASP A 366 13.35 -17.57 11.60
N HIS A 367 14.17 -16.73 12.22
CA HIS A 367 14.65 -15.49 11.63
C HIS A 367 16.16 -15.52 11.48
N THR A 368 16.66 -15.27 10.28
CA THR A 368 18.09 -15.22 9.98
C THR A 368 18.55 -13.77 9.83
N TYR A 369 19.63 -13.43 10.53
CA TYR A 369 20.19 -12.09 10.60
C TYR A 369 21.62 -12.10 10.06
N ASP A 370 21.96 -11.10 9.23
CA ASP A 370 23.30 -10.92 8.68
C ASP A 370 23.92 -9.60 9.20
N ASN A 371 24.73 -9.71 10.27
CA ASN A 371 25.48 -8.59 10.82
C ASN A 371 26.91 -8.53 10.24
N THR A 372 27.05 -8.77 8.94
CA THR A 372 28.35 -8.64 8.24
C THR A 372 28.46 -7.31 7.49
N SER A 373 29.68 -6.97 7.09
CA SER A 373 29.94 -5.81 6.22
C SER A 373 29.47 -6.00 4.77
N LEU A 374 29.00 -7.20 4.40
CA LEU A 374 28.46 -7.50 3.09
C LEU A 374 26.95 -7.21 3.02
N ASN A 375 26.28 -7.14 4.15
CA ASN A 375 24.89 -6.72 4.24
C ASN A 375 24.80 -5.20 4.09
N HIS A 376 24.27 -4.73 2.97
CA HIS A 376 24.13 -3.30 2.66
C HIS A 376 23.07 -2.59 3.52
N HIS A 377 22.20 -3.36 4.18
CA HIS A 377 21.20 -2.84 5.13
C HIS A 377 21.72 -2.73 6.56
N ASN A 378 22.99 -3.13 6.82
CA ASN A 378 23.56 -3.00 8.15
C ASN A 378 23.69 -1.51 8.55
N PRO A 379 23.05 -1.07 9.65
CA PRO A 379 23.08 0.33 10.08
C PRO A 379 24.48 0.80 10.51
N PHE A 380 25.41 -0.16 10.79
CA PHE A 380 26.75 0.15 11.28
C PHE A 380 27.83 -0.19 10.26
N SER A 381 28.73 0.75 10.01
CA SER A 381 29.93 0.56 9.19
C SER A 381 31.17 1.10 9.88
N PRO A 382 32.05 0.25 10.47
CA PRO A 382 32.00 -1.22 10.47
C PRO A 382 30.87 -1.78 11.34
N PRO A 383 30.45 -3.04 11.11
CA PRO A 383 29.43 -3.71 11.93
C PRO A 383 29.75 -3.66 13.43
N GLN A 384 28.71 -3.54 14.25
CA GLN A 384 28.79 -3.53 15.71
C GLN A 384 27.91 -4.64 16.29
N LEU A 385 28.01 -4.86 17.62
CA LEU A 385 27.10 -5.77 18.30
C LEU A 385 25.67 -5.23 18.22
N ILE A 386 24.73 -6.06 17.75
CA ILE A 386 23.31 -5.77 17.74
C ILE A 386 22.60 -6.63 18.79
N THR A 387 21.65 -6.04 19.50
CA THR A 387 20.84 -6.67 20.55
C THR A 387 19.36 -6.47 20.31
N VAL A 388 18.52 -7.14 21.10
CA VAL A 388 17.08 -6.91 21.05
C VAL A 388 16.74 -5.49 21.50
N GLY A 389 15.84 -4.83 20.76
CA GLY A 389 15.36 -3.50 21.10
C GLY A 389 14.31 -3.00 20.12
N PHE A 390 13.75 -1.81 20.38
CA PHE A 390 12.71 -1.17 19.56
C PHE A 390 13.27 -0.18 18.53
N ALA A 391 14.52 0.25 18.66
CA ALA A 391 15.14 1.15 17.69
C ALA A 391 15.44 0.41 16.39
N THR A 392 15.44 1.11 15.27
CA THR A 392 15.68 0.50 13.94
C THR A 392 17.07 -0.09 13.78
N ASP A 393 18.05 0.37 14.56
CA ASP A 393 19.41 -0.15 14.63
C ASP A 393 19.62 -1.25 15.68
N ASP A 394 18.60 -1.53 16.51
CA ASP A 394 18.47 -2.79 17.27
C ASP A 394 17.86 -3.88 16.36
N GLU A 395 17.48 -5.03 16.93
CA GLU A 395 16.75 -6.08 16.20
C GLU A 395 15.61 -6.68 17.01
N MET A 396 14.66 -7.27 16.28
CA MET A 396 13.51 -7.98 16.82
C MET A 396 13.29 -9.31 16.11
N LEU A 397 12.65 -10.24 16.81
CA LEU A 397 11.87 -11.34 16.25
C LEU A 397 10.47 -11.21 16.82
N PHE A 398 9.50 -10.91 15.96
CA PHE A 398 8.14 -10.60 16.37
C PHE A 398 7.17 -10.95 15.25
N ASP A 399 6.44 -12.07 15.38
CA ASP A 399 5.48 -12.49 14.36
C ASP A 399 4.08 -12.60 14.97
N GLY A 400 3.17 -11.83 14.40
CA GLY A 400 1.77 -11.80 14.76
C GLY A 400 0.88 -12.51 13.74
N PHE A 401 -0.29 -12.90 14.19
CA PHE A 401 -1.32 -13.50 13.35
C PHE A 401 -2.69 -12.93 13.71
N GLN A 402 -3.56 -12.84 12.70
CA GLN A 402 -4.99 -12.65 12.92
C GLN A 402 -5.70 -13.98 12.72
N TYR A 403 -6.66 -14.29 13.59
CA TYR A 403 -7.40 -15.52 13.53
C TYR A 403 -8.87 -15.33 13.92
N ILE A 404 -9.67 -16.34 13.61
CA ILE A 404 -11.05 -16.54 14.08
C ILE A 404 -11.17 -17.91 14.70
N ASP A 405 -12.17 -18.14 15.54
CA ASP A 405 -12.49 -19.46 16.04
C ASP A 405 -12.83 -20.39 14.88
N TYR A 406 -12.21 -21.58 14.84
CA TYR A 406 -12.39 -22.52 13.73
C TYR A 406 -13.82 -23.05 13.64
N GLN A 407 -14.34 -23.06 12.43
CA GLN A 407 -15.55 -23.81 12.05
C GLN A 407 -15.22 -24.83 10.96
N ILE A 408 -15.93 -25.95 10.97
CA ILE A 408 -15.70 -27.04 10.00
C ILE A 408 -15.91 -26.51 8.58
N GLY A 409 -14.91 -26.65 7.73
CA GLY A 409 -14.95 -26.22 6.34
C GLY A 409 -14.28 -24.88 6.06
N ASP A 410 -13.78 -24.17 7.08
CA ASP A 410 -13.09 -22.87 6.93
C ASP A 410 -11.94 -22.94 5.92
N GLU A 411 -11.18 -24.01 5.93
CA GLU A 411 -10.04 -24.26 5.05
C GLU A 411 -10.40 -24.39 3.56
N LEU A 412 -11.69 -24.52 3.26
CA LEU A 412 -12.19 -24.63 1.88
C LEU A 412 -12.64 -23.29 1.31
N ILE A 413 -12.75 -22.25 2.14
CA ILE A 413 -13.23 -20.93 1.74
C ILE A 413 -12.12 -20.17 1.02
N ASP A 414 -12.36 -19.78 -0.23
CA ASP A 414 -11.45 -18.93 -1.01
C ASP A 414 -11.73 -17.45 -0.73
N ILE A 415 -10.97 -16.87 0.21
CA ILE A 415 -11.07 -15.47 0.63
C ILE A 415 -10.78 -14.52 -0.54
N ASP A 416 -9.81 -14.83 -1.39
CA ASP A 416 -9.45 -14.01 -2.54
C ASP A 416 -10.63 -13.86 -3.51
N SER A 417 -11.39 -14.94 -3.73
CA SER A 417 -12.62 -14.90 -4.55
C SER A 417 -13.72 -14.06 -3.91
N ILE A 418 -13.92 -14.18 -2.59
CA ILE A 418 -14.90 -13.37 -1.85
C ILE A 418 -14.54 -11.89 -1.94
N LEU A 419 -13.30 -11.54 -1.67
CA LEU A 419 -12.85 -10.15 -1.69
C LEU A 419 -12.88 -9.55 -3.10
N LYS A 420 -12.58 -10.32 -4.14
CA LYS A 420 -12.71 -9.88 -5.54
C LYS A 420 -14.14 -9.51 -5.93
N SER A 421 -15.12 -10.11 -5.31
CA SER A 421 -16.54 -9.80 -5.52
C SER A 421 -17.08 -8.72 -4.60
N ASP A 422 -16.31 -8.27 -3.59
CA ASP A 422 -16.76 -7.31 -2.60
C ASP A 422 -17.04 -5.92 -3.22
N PRO A 423 -18.25 -5.36 -3.04
CA PRO A 423 -18.62 -4.08 -3.64
C PRO A 423 -17.82 -2.88 -3.10
N LEU A 424 -17.16 -3.00 -1.93
CA LEU A 424 -16.29 -1.95 -1.40
C LEU A 424 -14.96 -1.87 -2.15
N ILE A 425 -14.48 -2.99 -2.71
CA ILE A 425 -13.17 -3.03 -3.33
C ILE A 425 -13.25 -2.47 -4.76
N ASN A 426 -12.37 -1.53 -5.04
CA ASN A 426 -12.08 -1.05 -6.36
C ASN A 426 -10.90 -1.82 -6.92
N TYR A 427 -11.10 -3.05 -7.38
CA TYR A 427 -10.05 -3.62 -8.20
C TYR A 427 -9.86 -2.71 -9.42
N LEU A 428 -8.65 -2.23 -9.60
CA LEU A 428 -8.21 -1.61 -10.85
C LEU A 428 -8.14 -2.74 -11.90
N SER A 429 -9.31 -3.28 -12.28
CA SER A 429 -9.36 -4.10 -13.48
C SER A 429 -8.99 -3.20 -14.66
N VAL A 430 -8.05 -3.63 -15.46
CA VAL A 430 -7.74 -3.00 -16.77
C VAL A 430 -8.92 -3.14 -17.74
N GLU A 431 -10.04 -3.76 -17.30
CA GLU A 431 -11.26 -3.88 -18.05
C GLU A 431 -12.04 -2.57 -18.00
N GLU A 432 -12.03 -1.89 -19.16
CA GLU A 432 -13.01 -0.93 -19.66
C GLU A 432 -13.73 -0.05 -18.61
N ARG A 433 -12.99 0.86 -17.99
CA ARG A 433 -13.60 2.12 -17.54
C ARG A 433 -13.31 3.19 -18.56
N SER A 434 -14.36 3.73 -19.16
CA SER A 434 -14.29 5.03 -19.83
C SER A 434 -13.44 5.95 -18.95
N PRO A 435 -12.42 6.62 -19.48
CA PRO A 435 -11.51 7.41 -18.68
C PRO A 435 -12.31 8.50 -17.95
N GLN A 436 -12.54 8.31 -16.64
CA GLN A 436 -12.83 9.45 -15.79
C GLN A 436 -11.50 10.20 -15.69
N TYR A 437 -11.35 11.22 -16.50
CA TYR A 437 -10.18 12.08 -16.51
C TYR A 437 -10.02 12.64 -15.11
N VAL A 438 -8.90 12.32 -14.45
CA VAL A 438 -8.48 13.08 -13.27
C VAL A 438 -7.98 14.41 -13.81
N THR A 439 -8.87 15.37 -13.86
CA THR A 439 -8.55 16.73 -14.26
C THR A 439 -7.87 17.41 -13.07
N THR A 440 -6.63 17.81 -13.24
CA THR A 440 -5.99 18.75 -12.30
C THR A 440 -6.38 20.17 -12.71
N SER A 441 -6.40 21.08 -11.75
CA SER A 441 -6.73 22.47 -12.04
C SER A 441 -5.75 23.44 -11.37
N LEU A 442 -5.48 24.55 -12.07
CA LEU A 442 -4.64 25.63 -11.60
C LEU A 442 -5.38 26.95 -11.74
N VAL A 443 -5.53 27.68 -10.64
CA VAL A 443 -6.13 29.02 -10.61
C VAL A 443 -5.05 30.08 -10.79
N MET A 444 -5.19 30.93 -11.82
CA MET A 444 -4.23 32.00 -12.11
C MET A 444 -4.96 33.31 -12.48
N PRO A 445 -4.62 34.44 -11.82
CA PRO A 445 -3.79 34.56 -10.63
C PRO A 445 -4.46 34.01 -9.36
N ASN A 446 -3.67 33.61 -8.40
CA ASN A 446 -4.13 33.21 -7.07
C ASN A 446 -3.09 33.73 -6.05
N PRO A 447 -3.38 34.76 -5.23
CA PRO A 447 -4.71 35.34 -4.95
C PRO A 447 -5.38 36.07 -6.11
N VAL A 448 -6.72 36.07 -6.08
CA VAL A 448 -7.58 36.70 -7.07
C VAL A 448 -7.97 38.11 -6.61
N GLU A 449 -7.59 39.14 -7.35
CA GLU A 449 -8.00 40.53 -7.06
C GLU A 449 -9.34 40.86 -7.71
N GLN A 450 -9.49 40.62 -9.01
CA GLN A 450 -10.71 40.91 -9.77
C GLN A 450 -11.18 39.68 -10.57
N LYS A 451 -10.30 39.10 -11.36
CA LYS A 451 -10.57 37.92 -12.19
C LYS A 451 -9.43 36.91 -12.11
N ALA A 452 -9.75 35.63 -12.31
CA ALA A 452 -8.78 34.57 -12.48
C ALA A 452 -9.33 33.51 -13.43
N THR A 453 -8.44 32.69 -13.96
CA THR A 453 -8.79 31.55 -14.80
C THR A 453 -8.45 30.27 -14.06
N ILE A 454 -9.39 29.35 -13.99
CA ILE A 454 -9.19 27.97 -13.56
C ILE A 454 -8.86 27.17 -14.82
N ASN A 455 -7.60 26.84 -15.01
CA ASN A 455 -7.11 26.03 -16.11
C ASN A 455 -7.15 24.55 -15.73
N PHE A 456 -7.56 23.68 -16.66
CA PHE A 456 -7.69 22.25 -16.43
C PHE A 456 -6.68 21.46 -17.26
N TYR A 457 -6.16 20.39 -16.67
CA TYR A 457 -5.18 19.49 -17.32
C TYR A 457 -5.59 18.03 -17.12
N PRO A 458 -6.02 17.32 -18.16
CA PRO A 458 -6.24 17.83 -19.52
C PRO A 458 -7.38 18.86 -19.59
N PRO A 459 -7.45 19.68 -20.65
CA PRO A 459 -8.54 20.65 -20.84
C PRO A 459 -9.92 19.98 -20.81
N LEU A 460 -10.92 20.64 -20.21
CA LEU A 460 -12.29 20.16 -20.18
C LEU A 460 -12.87 20.04 -21.60
N VAL A 461 -13.43 18.88 -21.91
CA VAL A 461 -14.16 18.62 -23.16
C VAL A 461 -15.65 18.77 -22.86
N ASN A 462 -16.44 19.35 -23.79
CA ASN A 462 -17.88 19.63 -23.63
C ASN A 462 -18.20 20.60 -22.46
N GLN A 463 -17.67 21.79 -22.53
CA GLN A 463 -17.65 22.80 -21.46
C GLN A 463 -19.03 23.26 -20.98
N GLU A 464 -20.08 23.19 -21.82
CA GLU A 464 -21.43 23.64 -21.47
C GLU A 464 -22.16 22.75 -20.44
N SER A 465 -21.60 21.57 -20.13
CA SER A 465 -22.19 20.63 -19.18
C SER A 465 -21.57 20.65 -17.78
N HIS A 466 -20.69 21.63 -17.50
CA HIS A 466 -19.98 21.70 -16.23
C HIS A 466 -20.46 22.87 -15.38
N VAL A 467 -20.62 22.65 -14.08
CA VAL A 467 -21.05 23.65 -13.10
C VAL A 467 -19.92 23.90 -12.10
N LEU A 468 -19.56 25.17 -11.92
CA LEU A 468 -18.63 25.60 -10.87
C LEU A 468 -19.42 25.94 -9.60
N ARG A 469 -19.01 25.36 -8.48
CA ARG A 469 -19.51 25.69 -7.15
C ARG A 469 -18.37 26.25 -6.29
N LEU A 470 -18.66 27.26 -5.50
CA LEU A 470 -17.69 27.88 -4.58
C LEU A 470 -18.22 27.77 -3.16
N PHE A 471 -17.34 27.47 -2.20
CA PHE A 471 -17.67 27.31 -0.79
C PHE A 471 -16.73 28.17 0.07
N ASN A 472 -17.24 28.75 1.13
CA ASN A 472 -16.41 29.43 2.13
C ASN A 472 -15.78 28.39 3.09
N SER A 473 -14.98 28.88 4.07
CA SER A 473 -14.31 28.03 5.06
C SER A 473 -15.26 27.28 6.02
N ARG A 474 -16.55 27.63 6.03
CA ARG A 474 -17.61 26.95 6.82
C ARG A 474 -18.38 25.93 6.00
N GLY A 475 -18.05 25.75 4.71
CA GLY A 475 -18.75 24.84 3.81
C GLY A 475 -20.06 25.43 3.23
N GLU A 476 -20.33 26.71 3.44
CA GLU A 476 -21.52 27.37 2.86
C GLU A 476 -21.23 27.71 1.40
N GLN A 477 -22.16 27.35 0.50
CA GLN A 477 -22.04 27.65 -0.93
C GLN A 477 -22.21 29.14 -1.19
N ILE A 478 -21.26 29.70 -1.93
CA ILE A 478 -21.22 31.12 -2.29
C ILE A 478 -21.49 31.27 -3.79
N GLN A 479 -22.32 32.24 -4.14
CA GLN A 479 -22.57 32.55 -5.55
C GLN A 479 -21.32 33.22 -6.14
N ILE A 480 -20.90 32.73 -7.33
CA ILE A 480 -19.77 33.26 -8.09
C ILE A 480 -20.17 33.41 -9.56
N ASP A 481 -19.76 34.54 -10.15
CA ASP A 481 -19.90 34.75 -11.59
C ASP A 481 -18.76 34.07 -12.33
N TYR A 482 -19.08 33.22 -13.29
CA TYR A 482 -18.08 32.52 -14.09
C TYR A 482 -18.50 32.34 -15.55
N HIS A 483 -17.50 32.18 -16.43
CA HIS A 483 -17.69 31.90 -17.84
C HIS A 483 -16.81 30.75 -18.30
N HIS A 484 -17.34 29.88 -19.13
CA HIS A 484 -16.55 28.84 -19.77
C HIS A 484 -15.67 29.43 -20.88
N LEU A 485 -14.40 29.06 -20.85
CA LEU A 485 -13.42 29.33 -21.90
C LEU A 485 -13.03 28.01 -22.56
N ASN A 486 -12.29 28.05 -23.67
CA ASN A 486 -11.81 26.83 -24.32
C ASN A 486 -10.84 26.08 -23.40
N GLY A 487 -11.34 25.04 -22.71
CA GLY A 487 -10.57 24.21 -21.78
C GLY A 487 -10.36 24.79 -20.39
N ALA A 488 -11.01 25.90 -20.01
CA ALA A 488 -10.86 26.57 -18.75
C ALA A 488 -12.17 27.25 -18.29
N ILE A 489 -12.18 27.77 -17.06
CA ILE A 489 -13.28 28.61 -16.53
C ILE A 489 -12.70 29.93 -16.03
N GLU A 490 -13.18 31.05 -16.57
CA GLU A 490 -12.92 32.37 -16.01
C GLU A 490 -13.91 32.65 -14.88
N ILE A 491 -13.39 33.12 -13.73
CA ILE A 491 -14.17 33.55 -12.58
C ILE A 491 -13.98 35.04 -12.32
N SER A 492 -15.03 35.68 -11.81
CA SER A 492 -14.99 37.06 -11.40
C SER A 492 -15.27 37.17 -9.90
N ARG A 493 -14.46 37.98 -9.19
CA ARG A 493 -14.59 38.15 -7.74
C ARG A 493 -15.93 38.78 -7.34
N SER A 494 -16.41 39.71 -8.12
CA SER A 494 -17.69 40.43 -7.88
C SER A 494 -17.81 40.90 -6.41
N THR A 495 -18.77 40.36 -5.65
CA THR A 495 -19.03 40.73 -4.24
C THR A 495 -18.36 39.79 -3.22
N ILE A 496 -17.45 38.94 -3.64
CA ILE A 496 -16.81 37.96 -2.75
C ILE A 496 -15.79 38.67 -1.86
N SER A 497 -15.90 38.46 -0.55
CA SER A 497 -14.99 39.02 0.45
C SER A 497 -13.59 38.39 0.34
N SER A 498 -12.57 39.10 0.80
CA SER A 498 -11.21 38.56 0.92
C SER A 498 -11.22 37.33 1.85
N GLY A 499 -10.49 36.27 1.47
CA GLY A 499 -10.44 35.05 2.25
C GLY A 499 -10.10 33.81 1.43
N VAL A 500 -10.07 32.68 2.11
CA VAL A 500 -9.85 31.34 1.50
C VAL A 500 -11.18 30.70 1.21
N TYR A 501 -11.32 30.23 -0.01
CA TYR A 501 -12.51 29.52 -0.51
C TYR A 501 -12.10 28.21 -1.17
N PHE A 502 -13.06 27.31 -1.28
CA PHE A 502 -12.89 26.04 -1.97
C PHE A 502 -13.86 25.99 -3.14
N TYR A 503 -13.43 25.44 -4.26
CA TYR A 503 -14.30 25.25 -5.41
C TYR A 503 -14.35 23.80 -5.81
N GLU A 504 -15.45 23.42 -6.44
CA GLU A 504 -15.59 22.17 -7.18
C GLU A 504 -16.22 22.42 -8.54
N VAL A 505 -15.82 21.63 -9.52
CA VAL A 505 -16.44 21.57 -10.83
C VAL A 505 -17.12 20.22 -10.97
N VAL A 506 -18.42 20.24 -11.25
CA VAL A 506 -19.25 19.05 -11.39
C VAL A 506 -19.87 18.95 -12.78
N THR A 507 -20.22 17.75 -13.20
CA THR A 507 -21.03 17.54 -14.40
C THR A 507 -22.50 17.92 -14.15
N ASP A 508 -23.32 17.96 -15.20
CA ASP A 508 -24.77 18.08 -15.14
C ASP A 508 -25.46 16.97 -14.33
N LYS A 509 -24.78 15.83 -14.14
CA LYS A 509 -25.22 14.69 -13.32
C LYS A 509 -24.66 14.73 -11.90
N ASP A 510 -24.16 15.88 -11.45
CA ASP A 510 -23.60 16.08 -10.10
C ASP A 510 -22.35 15.25 -9.79
N VAL A 511 -21.62 14.79 -10.81
CA VAL A 511 -20.36 14.07 -10.66
C VAL A 511 -19.22 15.07 -10.59
N ARG A 512 -18.46 15.08 -9.47
CA ARG A 512 -17.32 15.98 -9.29
C ARG A 512 -16.16 15.58 -10.20
N ILE A 513 -15.66 16.55 -10.97
CA ILE A 513 -14.54 16.42 -11.90
C ILE A 513 -13.23 16.83 -11.21
N VAL A 514 -13.26 17.96 -10.50
CA VAL A 514 -12.08 18.52 -9.83
C VAL A 514 -12.53 19.43 -8.70
N SER A 515 -11.68 19.57 -7.71
CA SER A 515 -11.83 20.57 -6.64
C SER A 515 -10.48 21.21 -6.33
N GLY A 516 -10.52 22.42 -5.75
CA GLY A 516 -9.31 23.12 -5.40
C GLY A 516 -9.57 24.28 -4.45
N ARG A 517 -8.48 24.98 -4.10
CA ARG A 517 -8.50 26.14 -3.23
C ARG A 517 -8.27 27.40 -4.04
N ILE A 518 -9.00 28.45 -3.68
CA ILE A 518 -8.85 29.79 -4.25
C ILE A 518 -8.77 30.82 -3.13
N VAL A 519 -7.93 31.82 -3.29
CA VAL A 519 -7.78 32.92 -2.35
C VAL A 519 -8.22 34.19 -3.04
N PHE A 520 -9.16 34.92 -2.45
CA PHE A 520 -9.52 36.29 -2.86
C PHE A 520 -8.81 37.28 -1.96
N SER A 521 -8.08 38.23 -2.56
CA SER A 521 -7.29 39.26 -1.84
C SER A 521 -8.06 40.53 -1.59
#